data_f46bd711adfdefa22c39c6bad2b2afc5
#
_entry.id   f46bd711adfdefa22c39c6bad2b2afc5
#
_cell.length_a   1.000
_cell.length_b   1.000
_cell.length_c   1.000
_cell.angle_alpha   90.00
_cell.angle_beta   90.00
_cell.angle_gamma   90.00
#
_symmetry.space_group_name_H-M   'P 1'
#
loop_
_entity.id
_entity.type
_entity.pdbx_description
1 polymer ?
#
loop_
_entity_poly.entity_id
_entity_poly.type
_entity_poly.pdbx_seq_one_letter_code
_entity_poly.pdbx_strand_id
1 'polypeptide(L)'
;MPRFAFAILALCVLALSSVSPGSQAMAAPVGNPNVPAPSKPVDVDRYVGRYYELARYENIFQRGCEAVSADYSKIPGGMIRIVNNCRDRGVDGPARSVNGRAKLVEGSRNAKFKVSFLGPAFLGDYWVLDRAEDYSWAIVSDRSGKFLWLLHRQPTPGPAEIASLVNRAKTLGFNTALLRFTKQAPLAKSEAAR
;
A
#
# COMPACT_ATOMS: atom_id res chain seq x y z
N MET A 1 -29.92 89.21 13.52
CA MET A 1 -29.63 88.35 12.35
C MET A 1 -29.01 87.05 12.90
N PRO A 2 -29.74 85.91 13.08
CA PRO A 2 -29.20 84.72 13.61
C PRO A 2 -28.64 83.85 12.49
N ARG A 3 -27.44 83.28 12.73
CA ARG A 3 -26.73 82.32 11.90
C ARG A 3 -27.23 80.90 12.24
N PHE A 4 -27.83 80.22 11.27
CA PHE A 4 -28.17 78.82 11.38
C PHE A 4 -26.94 77.97 11.03
N ALA A 5 -26.49 77.16 12.00
CA ALA A 5 -25.46 76.15 11.81
C ALA A 5 -26.15 74.83 11.44
N PHE A 6 -25.86 74.30 10.26
CA PHE A 6 -26.28 72.98 9.83
C PHE A 6 -25.30 71.96 10.40
N ALA A 7 -25.78 71.09 11.30
CA ALA A 7 -25.04 69.90 11.72
C ALA A 7 -25.28 68.77 10.73
N ILE A 8 -24.23 68.32 10.06
CA ILE A 8 -24.25 67.13 9.20
C ILE A 8 -23.99 65.91 10.06
N LEU A 9 -25.01 65.07 10.23
CA LEU A 9 -24.92 63.76 10.91
C LEU A 9 -24.38 62.74 9.93
N ALA A 10 -23.09 62.35 10.08
CA ALA A 10 -22.49 61.28 9.33
C ALA A 10 -22.91 59.92 9.87
N LEU A 11 -23.74 59.22 9.14
CA LEU A 11 -24.17 57.84 9.46
C LEU A 11 -23.07 56.85 9.02
N CYS A 12 -22.24 56.36 9.96
CA CYS A 12 -21.32 55.28 9.73
C CYS A 12 -22.09 53.95 9.67
N VAL A 13 -22.30 53.45 8.45
CA VAL A 13 -22.80 52.06 8.24
C VAL A 13 -21.62 51.09 8.45
N LEU A 14 -21.57 50.43 9.58
CA LEU A 14 -20.67 49.31 9.85
C LEU A 14 -21.16 48.10 9.03
N ALA A 15 -20.51 47.80 7.90
CA ALA A 15 -20.69 46.56 7.17
C ALA A 15 -20.05 45.41 7.97
N LEU A 16 -20.87 44.64 8.64
CA LEU A 16 -20.45 43.35 9.22
C LEU A 16 -20.20 42.34 8.07
N SER A 17 -18.95 42.18 7.68
CA SER A 17 -18.53 41.11 6.80
C SER A 17 -18.66 39.79 7.54
N SER A 18 -19.71 39.01 7.26
CA SER A 18 -19.85 37.63 7.74
C SER A 18 -18.81 36.77 7.01
N VAL A 19 -17.70 36.48 7.70
CA VAL A 19 -16.75 35.45 7.27
C VAL A 19 -17.43 34.10 7.47
N SER A 20 -17.91 33.51 6.38
CA SER A 20 -18.36 32.12 6.40
C SER A 20 -17.17 31.21 6.75
N PRO A 21 -17.29 30.32 7.76
CA PRO A 21 -16.25 29.34 7.99
C PRO A 21 -16.16 28.44 6.76
N GLY A 22 -15.06 28.57 6.01
CA GLY A 22 -14.77 27.70 4.89
C GLY A 22 -14.78 26.25 5.39
N SER A 23 -15.67 25.42 4.85
CA SER A 23 -15.62 23.98 5.03
C SER A 23 -14.23 23.51 4.60
N GLN A 24 -13.37 23.21 5.58
CA GLN A 24 -12.14 22.49 5.29
C GLN A 24 -12.58 21.11 4.78
N ALA A 25 -12.48 20.91 3.47
CA ALA A 25 -12.63 19.61 2.88
C ALA A 25 -11.57 18.71 3.54
N MET A 26 -12.00 17.86 4.47
CA MET A 26 -11.14 16.84 5.03
C MET A 26 -10.66 15.98 3.86
N ALA A 27 -9.35 15.98 3.61
CA ALA A 27 -8.75 15.10 2.63
C ALA A 27 -9.25 13.69 2.90
N ALA A 28 -9.80 13.04 1.88
CA ALA A 28 -10.29 11.67 2.03
C ALA A 28 -9.16 10.81 2.61
N PRO A 29 -9.43 9.97 3.62
CA PRO A 29 -8.41 9.15 4.24
C PRO A 29 -7.75 8.30 3.17
N VAL A 30 -6.43 8.44 3.01
CA VAL A 30 -5.62 7.64 2.09
C VAL A 30 -5.47 6.26 2.72
N GLY A 31 -5.98 5.24 2.04
CA GLY A 31 -5.83 3.86 2.46
C GLY A 31 -6.93 3.34 3.40
N ASN A 32 -6.54 2.58 4.41
CA ASN A 32 -7.44 2.04 5.43
C ASN A 32 -6.96 2.45 6.83
N PRO A 33 -7.60 3.42 7.50
CA PRO A 33 -7.18 3.85 8.84
C PRO A 33 -7.41 2.78 9.92
N ASN A 34 -8.22 1.75 9.63
CA ASN A 34 -8.60 0.68 10.56
C ASN A 34 -8.18 -0.69 10.01
N VAL A 35 -6.88 -0.89 9.77
CA VAL A 35 -6.35 -2.17 9.26
C VAL A 35 -6.69 -3.30 10.22
N PRO A 36 -7.41 -4.34 9.77
CA PRO A 36 -7.75 -5.46 10.63
C PRO A 36 -6.51 -6.26 11.00
N ALA A 37 -6.55 -6.92 12.14
CA ALA A 37 -5.52 -7.89 12.49
C ALA A 37 -5.57 -9.08 11.52
N PRO A 38 -4.41 -9.66 11.14
CA PRO A 38 -4.38 -10.88 10.34
C PRO A 38 -5.21 -12.00 11.00
N SER A 39 -6.12 -12.60 10.26
CA SER A 39 -7.02 -13.66 10.76
C SER A 39 -6.39 -15.06 10.69
N LYS A 40 -5.50 -15.28 9.72
CA LYS A 40 -4.89 -16.58 9.44
C LYS A 40 -3.44 -16.64 9.90
N PRO A 41 -2.98 -17.78 10.45
CA PRO A 41 -1.55 -17.99 10.68
C PRO A 41 -0.81 -18.11 9.35
N VAL A 42 0.48 -17.79 9.34
CA VAL A 42 1.36 -17.97 8.19
C VAL A 42 2.37 -19.06 8.48
N ASP A 43 2.35 -20.11 7.67
CA ASP A 43 3.44 -21.08 7.59
C ASP A 43 4.55 -20.46 6.73
N VAL A 44 5.66 -20.13 7.36
CA VAL A 44 6.77 -19.43 6.72
C VAL A 44 7.40 -20.28 5.61
N ASP A 45 7.45 -21.60 5.76
CA ASP A 45 8.03 -22.51 4.77
C ASP A 45 7.21 -22.53 3.48
N ARG A 46 5.91 -22.38 3.59
CA ARG A 46 5.01 -22.26 2.44
C ARG A 46 4.95 -20.85 1.87
N TYR A 47 5.21 -19.84 2.72
CA TYR A 47 5.16 -18.44 2.32
C TYR A 47 6.39 -17.99 1.53
N VAL A 48 7.58 -18.54 1.80
CA VAL A 48 8.81 -18.20 1.06
C VAL A 48 8.72 -18.55 -0.42
N GLY A 49 9.66 -18.03 -1.22
CA GLY A 49 9.67 -18.13 -2.66
C GLY A 49 9.19 -16.83 -3.31
N ARG A 50 8.86 -16.87 -4.61
CA ARG A 50 8.50 -15.69 -5.40
C ARG A 50 7.01 -15.41 -5.37
N TYR A 51 6.68 -14.12 -5.23
CA TYR A 51 5.39 -13.55 -5.55
C TYR A 51 5.55 -12.43 -6.57
N TYR A 52 4.57 -12.30 -7.45
CA TYR A 52 4.41 -11.17 -8.36
C TYR A 52 3.38 -10.20 -7.78
N GLU A 53 3.62 -8.91 -7.90
CA GLU A 53 2.68 -7.88 -7.50
C GLU A 53 1.65 -7.68 -8.60
N LEU A 54 0.38 -7.91 -8.31
CA LEU A 54 -0.72 -7.66 -9.24
C LEU A 54 -1.20 -6.22 -9.17
N ALA A 55 -1.25 -5.68 -7.96
CA ALA A 55 -1.65 -4.30 -7.70
C ALA A 55 -1.08 -3.82 -6.36
N ARG A 56 -0.97 -2.52 -6.23
CA ARG A 56 -0.55 -1.85 -4.99
C ARG A 56 -1.22 -0.50 -4.81
N TYR A 57 -1.14 0.06 -3.62
CA TYR A 57 -1.23 1.50 -3.46
C TYR A 57 0.07 2.14 -3.93
N GLU A 58 -0.06 3.21 -4.76
CA GLU A 58 1.14 3.90 -5.26
C GLU A 58 1.93 4.50 -4.10
N ASN A 59 3.24 4.32 -4.13
CA ASN A 59 4.14 4.77 -3.09
C ASN A 59 5.48 5.24 -3.67
N ILE A 60 6.21 6.04 -2.88
CA ILE A 60 7.47 6.67 -3.35
C ILE A 60 8.58 5.67 -3.67
N PHE A 61 8.58 4.48 -3.03
CA PHE A 61 9.63 3.48 -3.18
C PHE A 61 9.50 2.72 -4.51
N GLN A 62 8.26 2.59 -5.01
CA GLN A 62 7.92 1.83 -6.22
C GLN A 62 7.46 2.72 -7.37
N ARG A 63 7.68 4.04 -7.28
CA ARG A 63 7.29 4.95 -8.37
C ARG A 63 7.97 4.53 -9.67
N GLY A 64 7.16 4.37 -10.72
CA GLY A 64 7.61 3.92 -12.03
C GLY A 64 7.91 2.43 -12.17
N CYS A 65 7.78 1.63 -11.09
CA CYS A 65 8.00 0.18 -11.14
C CYS A 65 6.89 -0.57 -11.88
N GLU A 66 7.28 -1.42 -12.83
CA GLU A 66 6.48 -2.45 -13.49
C GLU A 66 7.19 -3.81 -13.38
N ALA A 67 6.57 -4.89 -13.80
CA ALA A 67 7.09 -6.26 -13.68
C ALA A 67 7.66 -6.54 -12.27
N VAL A 68 6.89 -6.15 -11.26
CA VAL A 68 7.32 -6.21 -9.86
C VAL A 68 7.20 -7.62 -9.32
N SER A 69 8.26 -8.10 -8.67
CA SER A 69 8.26 -9.34 -7.90
C SER A 69 8.96 -9.18 -6.57
N ALA A 70 8.60 -10.03 -5.62
CA ALA A 70 9.24 -10.16 -4.31
C ALA A 70 9.67 -11.61 -4.10
N ASP A 71 10.96 -11.82 -3.87
CA ASP A 71 11.53 -13.12 -3.54
C ASP A 71 11.82 -13.17 -2.03
N TYR A 72 11.23 -14.14 -1.34
CA TYR A 72 11.41 -14.39 0.09
C TYR A 72 12.21 -15.66 0.31
N SER A 73 13.21 -15.63 1.19
CA SER A 73 14.00 -16.80 1.57
C SER A 73 14.38 -16.75 3.04
N LYS A 74 14.42 -17.92 3.70
CA LYS A 74 14.90 -18.00 5.08
C LYS A 74 16.40 -17.75 5.14
N ILE A 75 16.83 -17.04 6.18
CA ILE A 75 18.24 -16.81 6.50
C ILE A 75 18.50 -17.14 7.98
N PRO A 76 19.76 -17.33 8.39
CA PRO A 76 20.09 -17.62 9.79
C PRO A 76 19.49 -16.63 10.78
N GLY A 77 19.18 -17.09 11.99
CA GLY A 77 18.56 -16.29 13.04
C GLY A 77 17.04 -16.15 12.93
N GLY A 78 16.36 -17.03 12.18
CA GLY A 78 14.90 -17.03 12.05
C GLY A 78 14.36 -15.85 11.24
N MET A 79 15.22 -15.16 10.50
CA MET A 79 14.86 -14.03 9.65
C MET A 79 14.52 -14.48 8.23
N ILE A 80 13.88 -13.57 7.49
CA ILE A 80 13.57 -13.72 6.07
C ILE A 80 14.33 -12.65 5.29
N ARG A 81 15.05 -13.06 4.26
CA ARG A 81 15.57 -12.16 3.24
C ARG A 81 14.46 -11.81 2.28
N ILE A 82 14.38 -10.55 1.89
CA ILE A 82 13.46 -10.02 0.89
C ILE A 82 14.30 -9.46 -0.25
N VAL A 83 13.97 -9.84 -1.49
CA VAL A 83 14.52 -9.22 -2.69
C VAL A 83 13.36 -8.73 -3.53
N ASN A 84 13.13 -7.41 -3.53
CA ASN A 84 12.13 -6.80 -4.38
C ASN A 84 12.76 -6.38 -5.70
N ASN A 85 12.18 -6.84 -6.79
CA ASN A 85 12.65 -6.55 -8.15
C ASN A 85 11.57 -5.78 -8.90
N CYS A 86 11.97 -4.89 -9.80
CA CYS A 86 11.07 -4.28 -10.78
C CYS A 86 11.82 -3.84 -12.04
N ARG A 87 11.05 -3.44 -13.05
CA ARG A 87 11.51 -2.72 -14.23
C ARG A 87 11.10 -1.26 -14.15
N ASP A 88 12.04 -0.35 -14.38
CA ASP A 88 11.77 1.09 -14.26
C ASP A 88 11.10 1.62 -15.53
N ARG A 89 9.98 2.31 -15.35
CA ARG A 89 9.20 2.98 -16.41
C ARG A 89 8.60 2.07 -17.49
N GLY A 90 8.50 0.76 -17.25
CA GLY A 90 7.87 -0.19 -18.17
C GLY A 90 8.40 -1.59 -17.98
N VAL A 91 7.71 -2.60 -18.52
CA VAL A 91 8.09 -4.03 -18.38
C VAL A 91 9.42 -4.36 -19.05
N ASP A 92 9.83 -3.56 -20.05
CA ASP A 92 11.09 -3.70 -20.77
C ASP A 92 12.16 -2.72 -20.26
N GLY A 93 11.84 -1.93 -19.24
CA GLY A 93 12.75 -0.92 -18.68
C GLY A 93 13.94 -1.52 -17.92
N PRO A 94 14.87 -0.67 -17.47
CA PRO A 94 16.03 -1.11 -16.71
C PRO A 94 15.61 -1.85 -15.43
N ALA A 95 16.34 -2.93 -15.11
CA ALA A 95 16.11 -3.69 -13.89
C ALA A 95 16.52 -2.87 -12.65
N ARG A 96 15.66 -2.88 -11.63
CA ARG A 96 15.96 -2.37 -10.29
C ARG A 96 15.71 -3.47 -9.28
N SER A 97 16.57 -3.53 -8.26
CA SER A 97 16.43 -4.50 -7.16
C SER A 97 16.79 -3.83 -5.84
N VAL A 98 16.04 -4.17 -4.80
CA VAL A 98 16.36 -3.76 -3.43
C VAL A 98 16.30 -4.96 -2.50
N ASN A 99 17.31 -5.09 -1.66
CA ASN A 99 17.39 -6.16 -0.66
C ASN A 99 16.90 -5.65 0.69
N GLY A 100 16.15 -6.48 1.37
CA GLY A 100 15.66 -6.23 2.71
C GLY A 100 15.72 -7.48 3.58
N ARG A 101 15.37 -7.30 4.84
CA ARG A 101 15.24 -8.38 5.82
C ARG A 101 13.95 -8.19 6.60
N ALA A 102 13.33 -9.30 6.98
CA ALA A 102 12.17 -9.31 7.86
C ALA A 102 12.45 -10.19 9.07
N LYS A 103 11.92 -9.77 10.22
CA LYS A 103 11.84 -10.58 11.42
C LYS A 103 10.39 -10.76 11.83
N LEU A 104 10.06 -11.93 12.31
CA LEU A 104 8.73 -12.24 12.83
C LEU A 104 8.40 -11.38 14.06
N VAL A 105 7.15 -10.99 14.17
CA VAL A 105 6.61 -10.40 15.39
C VAL A 105 6.05 -11.52 16.24
N GLU A 106 6.57 -11.66 17.45
CA GLU A 106 6.13 -12.67 18.40
C GLU A 106 4.63 -12.58 18.70
N GLY A 107 3.96 -13.70 18.90
CA GLY A 107 2.53 -13.76 19.18
C GLY A 107 1.62 -13.46 17.98
N SER A 108 2.17 -13.14 16.81
CA SER A 108 1.39 -12.79 15.60
C SER A 108 0.95 -14.00 14.78
N ARG A 109 1.19 -15.23 15.23
CA ARG A 109 1.01 -16.46 14.45
C ARG A 109 1.75 -16.39 13.10
N ASN A 110 2.94 -15.78 13.10
CA ASN A 110 3.81 -15.52 11.95
C ASN A 110 3.16 -14.66 10.82
N ALA A 111 2.04 -14.00 11.08
CA ALA A 111 1.36 -13.19 10.07
C ALA A 111 1.80 -11.72 10.07
N LYS A 112 2.65 -11.31 11.02
CA LYS A 112 3.22 -9.95 11.08
C LYS A 112 4.73 -10.02 11.11
N PHE A 113 5.33 -9.11 10.35
CA PHE A 113 6.79 -8.96 10.28
C PHE A 113 7.16 -7.49 10.48
N LYS A 114 8.35 -7.27 11.04
CA LYS A 114 9.07 -6.00 10.94
C LYS A 114 10.10 -6.11 9.84
N VAL A 115 10.14 -5.12 8.95
CA VAL A 115 11.02 -5.12 7.78
C VAL A 115 12.05 -4.00 7.84
N SER A 116 13.23 -4.27 7.26
CA SER A 116 14.30 -3.30 7.07
C SER A 116 14.86 -3.42 5.67
N PHE A 117 14.93 -2.29 4.96
CA PHE A 117 15.58 -2.16 3.65
C PHE A 117 16.85 -1.30 3.71
N LEU A 118 17.03 -0.55 4.80
CA LEU A 118 18.17 0.34 5.01
C LEU A 118 18.73 0.12 6.43
N GLY A 119 19.96 -0.34 6.51
CA GLY A 119 20.67 -0.51 7.77
C GLY A 119 20.08 -1.57 8.73
N PRO A 120 20.39 -1.51 10.04
CA PRO A 120 20.02 -2.52 11.00
C PRO A 120 18.61 -2.35 11.58
N ALA A 121 17.98 -1.18 11.44
CA ALA A 121 16.70 -0.87 12.06
C ALA A 121 15.51 -1.46 11.30
N PHE A 122 14.64 -2.20 12.01
CA PHE A 122 13.41 -2.80 11.49
C PHE A 122 12.22 -1.88 11.75
N LEU A 123 12.04 -0.86 10.92
CA LEU A 123 11.07 0.22 11.12
C LEU A 123 9.75 0.00 10.36
N GLY A 124 9.77 -0.77 9.28
CA GLY A 124 8.58 -1.03 8.47
C GLY A 124 7.72 -2.14 9.08
N ASP A 125 6.42 -2.03 8.87
CA ASP A 125 5.45 -3.09 9.15
C ASP A 125 5.11 -3.83 7.85
N TYR A 126 4.93 -5.16 7.95
CA TYR A 126 4.50 -6.01 6.86
C TYR A 126 3.54 -7.06 7.44
N TRP A 127 2.25 -6.87 7.20
CA TRP A 127 1.20 -7.71 7.73
C TRP A 127 0.55 -8.50 6.60
N VAL A 128 0.59 -9.82 6.67
CA VAL A 128 -0.15 -10.70 5.77
C VAL A 128 -1.59 -10.78 6.28
N LEU A 129 -2.46 -9.93 5.75
CA LEU A 129 -3.83 -9.76 6.23
C LEU A 129 -4.72 -10.96 5.86
N ASP A 130 -4.54 -11.47 4.63
CA ASP A 130 -5.21 -12.66 4.13
C ASP A 130 -4.31 -13.37 3.11
N ARG A 131 -4.56 -14.65 2.91
CA ARG A 131 -3.82 -15.50 1.96
C ARG A 131 -4.67 -16.68 1.51
N ALA A 132 -4.35 -17.24 0.34
CA ALA A 132 -4.89 -18.52 -0.08
C ALA A 132 -4.43 -19.66 0.83
N GLU A 133 -5.23 -20.71 0.95
CA GLU A 133 -4.84 -21.88 1.72
C GLU A 133 -3.62 -22.61 1.12
N ASP A 134 -3.48 -22.57 -0.21
CA ASP A 134 -2.34 -23.10 -0.96
C ASP A 134 -1.19 -22.10 -1.11
N TYR A 135 -1.32 -20.86 -0.58
CA TYR A 135 -0.36 -19.76 -0.72
C TYR A 135 -0.19 -19.23 -2.14
N SER A 136 -1.13 -19.50 -3.05
CA SER A 136 -1.10 -18.95 -4.42
C SER A 136 -1.16 -17.43 -4.47
N TRP A 137 -1.80 -16.80 -3.47
CA TRP A 137 -1.87 -15.34 -3.33
C TRP A 137 -1.78 -14.88 -1.87
N ALA A 138 -1.46 -13.60 -1.69
CA ALA A 138 -1.48 -12.91 -0.40
C ALA A 138 -1.93 -11.45 -0.55
N ILE A 139 -2.63 -10.94 0.45
CA ILE A 139 -2.97 -9.53 0.62
C ILE A 139 -2.15 -9.00 1.79
N VAL A 140 -1.33 -8.00 1.50
CA VAL A 140 -0.35 -7.47 2.44
C VAL A 140 -0.55 -5.97 2.63
N SER A 141 -0.40 -5.52 3.87
CA SER A 141 -0.42 -4.10 4.22
C SER A 141 0.59 -3.79 5.32
N ASP A 142 0.78 -2.51 5.59
CA ASP A 142 1.39 -2.04 6.83
C ASP A 142 0.30 -1.79 7.88
N ARG A 143 0.69 -1.55 9.14
CA ARG A 143 -0.26 -1.27 10.23
C ARG A 143 -1.07 0.01 10.05
N SER A 144 -0.58 0.96 9.25
CA SER A 144 -1.25 2.25 9.04
C SER A 144 -2.26 2.22 7.89
N GLY A 145 -2.26 1.16 7.06
CA GLY A 145 -3.09 1.04 5.86
C GLY A 145 -2.73 2.00 4.74
N LYS A 146 -1.59 2.67 4.83
CA LYS A 146 -1.06 3.54 3.77
C LYS A 146 -0.49 2.74 2.60
N PHE A 147 -0.12 1.50 2.86
CA PHE A 147 0.41 0.57 1.87
C PHE A 147 -0.53 -0.62 1.73
N LEU A 148 -0.70 -1.07 0.50
CA LEU A 148 -1.45 -2.28 0.17
C LEU A 148 -0.79 -2.93 -1.02
N TRP A 149 -0.62 -4.25 -0.97
CA TRP A 149 -0.13 -5.08 -2.07
C TRP A 149 -1.04 -6.30 -2.25
N LEU A 150 -1.42 -6.55 -3.50
CA LEU A 150 -2.05 -7.80 -3.92
C LEU A 150 -0.96 -8.63 -4.62
N LEU A 151 -0.59 -9.73 -4.01
CA LEU A 151 0.51 -10.59 -4.44
C LEU A 151 -0.02 -11.92 -4.95
N HIS A 152 0.63 -12.50 -5.97
CA HIS A 152 0.25 -13.78 -6.56
C HIS A 152 1.46 -14.57 -7.02
N ARG A 153 1.37 -15.93 -7.00
CA ARG A 153 2.46 -16.79 -7.50
C ARG A 153 2.60 -16.76 -9.03
N GLN A 154 1.51 -16.47 -9.72
CA GLN A 154 1.54 -16.26 -11.17
C GLN A 154 1.58 -14.75 -11.48
N PRO A 155 2.35 -14.30 -12.49
CA PRO A 155 2.40 -12.89 -12.86
C PRO A 155 1.10 -12.40 -13.50
N THR A 156 0.38 -13.29 -14.19
CA THR A 156 -0.84 -12.99 -14.95
C THR A 156 -1.95 -14.01 -14.65
N PRO A 157 -2.52 -14.02 -13.42
CA PRO A 157 -3.67 -14.86 -13.13
C PRO A 157 -4.91 -14.40 -13.91
N GLY A 158 -5.94 -15.25 -13.94
CA GLY A 158 -7.17 -14.94 -14.66
C GLY A 158 -7.90 -13.70 -14.12
N PRO A 159 -8.69 -13.01 -14.98
CA PRO A 159 -9.42 -11.78 -14.56
C PRO A 159 -10.35 -12.00 -13.36
N ALA A 160 -10.99 -13.17 -13.28
CA ALA A 160 -11.88 -13.51 -12.17
C ALA A 160 -11.11 -13.61 -10.84
N GLU A 161 -9.89 -14.12 -10.86
CA GLU A 161 -9.03 -14.23 -9.68
C GLU A 161 -8.54 -12.86 -9.20
N ILE A 162 -8.14 -12.00 -10.14
CA ILE A 162 -7.79 -10.60 -9.84
C ILE A 162 -8.98 -9.89 -9.19
N ALA A 163 -10.19 -10.02 -9.77
CA ALA A 163 -11.40 -9.41 -9.23
C ALA A 163 -11.73 -9.94 -7.81
N SER A 164 -11.51 -11.23 -7.57
CA SER A 164 -11.68 -11.84 -6.25
C SER A 164 -10.73 -11.22 -5.22
N LEU A 165 -9.45 -11.02 -5.56
CA LEU A 165 -8.47 -10.39 -4.67
C LEU A 165 -8.83 -8.93 -4.37
N VAL A 166 -9.27 -8.17 -5.37
CA VAL A 166 -9.75 -6.79 -5.19
C VAL A 166 -10.95 -6.77 -4.23
N ASN A 167 -11.93 -7.67 -4.41
CA ASN A 167 -13.09 -7.76 -3.53
C ASN A 167 -12.69 -8.13 -2.09
N ARG A 168 -11.73 -9.03 -1.91
CA ARG A 168 -11.18 -9.37 -0.57
C ARG A 168 -10.52 -8.16 0.08
N ALA A 169 -9.72 -7.40 -0.65
CA ALA A 169 -9.13 -6.16 -0.15
C ALA A 169 -10.20 -5.14 0.27
N LYS A 170 -11.28 -5.03 -0.51
CA LYS A 170 -12.44 -4.19 -0.17
C LYS A 170 -13.13 -4.66 1.12
N THR A 171 -13.33 -5.97 1.29
CA THR A 171 -13.91 -6.56 2.51
C THR A 171 -13.03 -6.32 3.74
N LEU A 172 -11.70 -6.25 3.56
CA LEU A 172 -10.75 -5.87 4.61
C LEU A 172 -10.76 -4.36 4.93
N GLY A 173 -11.61 -3.57 4.27
CA GLY A 173 -11.80 -2.14 4.53
C GLY A 173 -10.90 -1.21 3.69
N PHE A 174 -10.20 -1.72 2.69
CA PHE A 174 -9.35 -0.90 1.83
C PHE A 174 -10.12 -0.20 0.72
N ASN A 175 -9.76 1.05 0.42
CA ASN A 175 -10.29 1.78 -0.72
C ASN A 175 -9.67 1.25 -2.03
N THR A 176 -10.36 0.33 -2.69
CA THR A 176 -9.85 -0.32 -3.90
C THR A 176 -9.76 0.61 -5.13
N ALA A 177 -10.37 1.80 -5.09
CA ALA A 177 -10.19 2.81 -6.13
C ALA A 177 -8.76 3.40 -6.18
N LEU A 178 -7.98 3.24 -5.10
CA LEU A 178 -6.59 3.67 -5.01
C LEU A 178 -5.60 2.62 -5.56
N LEU A 179 -6.07 1.44 -5.93
CA LEU A 179 -5.22 0.40 -6.48
C LEU A 179 -4.69 0.79 -7.86
N ARG A 180 -3.36 0.76 -7.99
CA ARG A 180 -2.66 0.78 -9.25
C ARG A 180 -2.29 -0.65 -9.62
N PHE A 181 -2.77 -1.12 -10.76
CA PHE A 181 -2.42 -2.42 -11.28
C PHE A 181 -1.02 -2.38 -11.91
N THR A 182 -0.20 -3.34 -11.53
CA THR A 182 1.17 -3.50 -12.04
C THR A 182 1.15 -4.31 -13.32
N LYS A 183 1.77 -3.78 -14.37
CA LYS A 183 1.95 -4.53 -15.61
C LYS A 183 3.03 -5.59 -15.37
N GLN A 184 2.71 -6.84 -15.71
CA GLN A 184 3.65 -7.96 -15.62
C GLN A 184 4.08 -8.39 -17.03
N ALA A 185 5.36 -8.78 -17.16
CA ALA A 185 5.82 -9.45 -18.37
C ALA A 185 5.28 -10.90 -18.37
N PRO A 186 4.93 -11.46 -19.55
CA PRO A 186 4.67 -12.89 -19.65
C PRO A 186 5.86 -13.69 -19.09
N LEU A 187 5.57 -14.81 -18.42
CA LEU A 187 6.65 -15.73 -18.01
C LEU A 187 7.44 -16.17 -19.24
N ALA A 188 8.77 -16.10 -19.14
CA ALA A 188 9.62 -16.74 -20.16
C ALA A 188 9.26 -18.24 -20.22
N LYS A 189 9.22 -18.81 -21.44
CA LYS A 189 8.82 -20.22 -21.65
C LYS A 189 9.57 -21.24 -20.76
N SER A 190 10.79 -20.88 -20.31
CA SER A 190 11.60 -21.69 -19.39
C SER A 190 11.14 -21.66 -17.93
N GLU A 191 10.43 -20.62 -17.50
CA GLU A 191 9.89 -20.50 -16.12
C GLU A 191 8.48 -21.10 -15.98
N ALA A 192 7.73 -21.20 -17.08
CA ALA A 192 6.40 -21.80 -17.10
C ALA A 192 6.43 -23.35 -16.99
N ALA A 193 7.61 -23.98 -17.12
CA ALA A 193 7.78 -25.42 -17.10
C ALA A 193 8.35 -25.97 -15.77
N ARG A 194 8.44 -25.17 -14.73
CA ARG A 194 8.88 -25.54 -13.39
C ARG A 194 7.73 -25.33 -12.40
#